data_6ce9c483fc5b1b4281f6ce186607327c
#
_entry.id   6ce9c483fc5b1b4281f6ce186607327c
#
_cell.length_a   1.000
_cell.length_b   1.000
_cell.length_c   1.000
_cell.angle_alpha   90.00
_cell.angle_beta   90.00
_cell.angle_gamma   90.00
#
_symmetry.space_group_name_H-M   'P 1'
#
loop_
_entity.id
_entity.type
_entity.pdbx_description
1 polymer ?
#
loop_
_entity_poly.entity_id
_entity_poly.type
_entity_poly.pdbx_seq_one_letter_code
_entity_poly.pdbx_strand_id
1 'polypeptide(L)'
;MPRVYNFSAGPALLPEEVLSQAAAEMLDYHGCGMSVMEMSHRSPVFQGILDEAEADLRQLMGVPDDYAVLFLQGGDSLLFSTVFMNLAKNGKADYVVSGNWSKKAFEQAQILGDPKLLASSEDGNFSYVPDVSSLDVRDDASFVYICQNETITGTRFPELPDTKGHVLVADQSSMFLSEPVDVDSYGLIHAGVQKNVGPAGVQVVIVRRDLIAEELADVPTMLRLKTHADAGSLYDTPNCWGIYVCGLVFKWLLGLGGLGEMEKINRRKAALLYDFLDASELFSSTVAPRDRSLMNVPFVTGDAELDRRFVAEAAEAGLVNLKGHRLVGGMRASIYNAMPEEGVHALVEFMDRFEKGVRR
;
A
#
# COMPACT_ATOMS: atom_id res chain seq x y z
N MET A 1 24.45 -11.25 13.31
CA MET A 1 24.58 -9.82 13.00
C MET A 1 23.21 -9.18 13.27
N PRO A 2 23.16 -7.97 13.84
CA PRO A 2 21.86 -7.28 13.98
C PRO A 2 21.24 -7.06 12.61
N ARG A 3 19.90 -7.04 12.53
CA ARG A 3 19.19 -6.74 11.28
C ARG A 3 19.45 -5.29 10.87
N VAL A 4 19.58 -5.06 9.57
CA VAL A 4 19.65 -3.71 9.00
C VAL A 4 18.28 -3.03 9.04
N TYR A 5 18.24 -1.71 9.10
CA TYR A 5 17.02 -0.94 8.89
C TYR A 5 16.75 -0.78 7.39
N ASN A 6 15.75 -1.51 6.91
CA ASN A 6 15.39 -1.54 5.49
C ASN A 6 14.30 -0.53 5.17
N PHE A 7 14.64 0.56 4.50
CA PHE A 7 13.72 1.62 4.06
C PHE A 7 13.14 1.39 2.66
N SER A 8 13.14 0.14 2.16
CA SER A 8 12.60 -0.19 0.85
C SER A 8 11.11 0.14 0.74
N ALA A 9 10.71 0.63 -0.43
CA ALA A 9 9.31 0.92 -0.72
C ALA A 9 8.43 -0.30 -1.02
N GLY A 10 9.06 -1.46 -1.21
CA GLY A 10 8.39 -2.73 -1.48
C GLY A 10 9.18 -3.61 -2.47
N PRO A 11 9.38 -4.90 -2.15
CA PRO A 11 9.07 -5.52 -0.86
C PRO A 11 9.73 -4.83 0.31
N ALA A 12 8.97 -4.66 1.41
CA ALA A 12 9.39 -3.86 2.56
C ALA A 12 9.75 -4.73 3.78
N LEU A 13 10.12 -4.06 4.87
CA LEU A 13 10.38 -4.70 6.15
C LEU A 13 9.12 -5.40 6.67
N LEU A 14 9.28 -6.59 7.23
CA LEU A 14 8.24 -7.32 7.97
C LEU A 14 8.58 -7.34 9.48
N PRO A 15 7.58 -7.44 10.37
CA PRO A 15 7.81 -7.57 11.80
C PRO A 15 8.69 -8.80 12.11
N GLU A 16 9.62 -8.66 13.04
CA GLU A 16 10.56 -9.74 13.36
C GLU A 16 9.84 -10.93 14.01
N GLU A 17 8.83 -10.66 14.82
CA GLU A 17 7.98 -11.70 15.42
C GLU A 17 7.29 -12.54 14.34
N VAL A 18 6.75 -11.89 13.31
CA VAL A 18 6.12 -12.58 12.17
C VAL A 18 7.11 -13.47 11.43
N LEU A 19 8.30 -12.95 11.14
CA LEU A 19 9.34 -13.73 10.46
C LEU A 19 9.84 -14.88 11.32
N SER A 20 9.98 -14.68 12.62
CA SER A 20 10.40 -15.71 13.57
C SER A 20 9.37 -16.83 13.67
N GLN A 21 8.10 -16.50 13.76
CA GLN A 21 7.01 -17.49 13.76
C GLN A 21 6.96 -18.24 12.43
N ALA A 22 7.00 -17.54 11.30
CA ALA A 22 7.02 -18.15 9.97
C ALA A 22 8.22 -19.11 9.78
N ALA A 23 9.38 -18.75 10.31
CA ALA A 23 10.56 -19.62 10.29
C ALA A 23 10.40 -20.86 11.19
N ALA A 24 9.80 -20.73 12.36
CA ALA A 24 9.53 -21.85 13.27
C ALA A 24 8.54 -22.85 12.68
N GLU A 25 7.56 -22.37 11.93
CA GLU A 25 6.51 -23.17 11.31
C GLU A 25 6.84 -23.59 9.86
N MET A 26 8.06 -23.29 9.38
CA MET A 26 8.47 -23.53 7.98
C MET A 26 8.36 -25.00 7.56
N LEU A 27 8.73 -25.95 8.42
CA LEU A 27 8.70 -27.37 8.12
C LEU A 27 7.44 -28.07 8.62
N ASP A 28 6.81 -27.55 9.65
CA ASP A 28 5.68 -28.19 10.30
C ASP A 28 4.73 -27.16 10.89
N TYR A 29 3.67 -26.85 10.13
CA TYR A 29 2.62 -25.95 10.59
C TYR A 29 1.75 -26.62 11.64
N HIS A 30 1.86 -26.19 12.90
CA HIS A 30 1.05 -26.64 14.05
C HIS A 30 0.97 -28.17 14.22
N GLY A 31 2.04 -28.90 13.90
CA GLY A 31 2.10 -30.36 14.07
C GLY A 31 1.37 -31.15 12.96
N CYS A 32 1.02 -30.52 11.84
CA CYS A 32 0.39 -31.23 10.72
C CYS A 32 1.38 -32.00 9.84
N GLY A 33 2.68 -31.89 10.11
CA GLY A 33 3.74 -32.63 9.42
C GLY A 33 4.11 -32.10 8.04
N MET A 34 3.68 -30.87 7.69
CA MET A 34 4.02 -30.24 6.42
C MET A 34 4.11 -28.71 6.51
N SER A 35 4.85 -28.12 5.59
CA SER A 35 4.89 -26.68 5.40
C SER A 35 3.58 -26.12 4.82
N VAL A 36 3.23 -24.86 5.13
CA VAL A 36 2.14 -24.16 4.44
C VAL A 36 2.35 -24.10 2.93
N MET A 37 3.63 -24.07 2.46
CA MET A 37 3.96 -24.09 1.04
C MET A 37 3.61 -25.39 0.32
N GLU A 38 3.51 -26.51 1.06
CA GLU A 38 3.21 -27.85 0.52
C GLU A 38 1.74 -28.22 0.64
N MET A 39 0.95 -27.43 1.40
CA MET A 39 -0.47 -27.72 1.64
C MET A 39 -1.29 -27.60 0.37
N SER A 40 -2.20 -28.56 0.17
CA SER A 40 -3.29 -28.33 -0.75
C SER A 40 -4.16 -27.16 -0.28
N HIS A 41 -4.39 -26.17 -1.14
CA HIS A 41 -5.31 -25.07 -0.85
C HIS A 41 -6.76 -25.51 -0.63
N ARG A 42 -7.07 -26.79 -0.93
CA ARG A 42 -8.37 -27.43 -0.69
C ARG A 42 -8.41 -28.22 0.63
N SER A 43 -7.31 -28.22 1.40
CA SER A 43 -7.28 -28.90 2.70
C SER A 43 -8.01 -28.08 3.76
N PRO A 44 -8.63 -28.74 4.75
CA PRO A 44 -9.24 -28.03 5.88
C PRO A 44 -8.24 -27.17 6.67
N VAL A 45 -6.95 -27.56 6.69
CA VAL A 45 -5.90 -26.81 7.39
C VAL A 45 -5.68 -25.47 6.71
N PHE A 46 -5.53 -25.46 5.36
CA PHE A 46 -5.35 -24.19 4.65
C PHE A 46 -6.63 -23.35 4.66
N GLN A 47 -7.81 -23.98 4.58
CA GLN A 47 -9.07 -23.26 4.75
C GLN A 47 -9.09 -22.48 6.08
N GLY A 48 -8.65 -23.12 7.17
CA GLY A 48 -8.55 -22.46 8.47
C GLY A 48 -7.58 -21.27 8.47
N ILE A 49 -6.44 -21.36 7.77
CA ILE A 49 -5.50 -20.24 7.61
C ILE A 49 -6.15 -19.06 6.88
N LEU A 50 -6.86 -19.34 5.79
CA LEU A 50 -7.54 -18.33 4.99
C LEU A 50 -8.68 -17.67 5.76
N ASP A 51 -9.54 -18.48 6.40
CA ASP A 51 -10.68 -17.98 7.18
C ASP A 51 -10.24 -17.08 8.34
N GLU A 52 -9.15 -17.46 9.01
CA GLU A 52 -8.57 -16.67 10.09
C GLU A 52 -7.97 -15.36 9.57
N ALA A 53 -7.23 -15.40 8.46
CA ALA A 53 -6.68 -14.20 7.84
C ALA A 53 -7.79 -13.23 7.39
N GLU A 54 -8.89 -13.74 6.81
CA GLU A 54 -10.04 -12.92 6.46
C GLU A 54 -10.73 -12.32 7.68
N ALA A 55 -10.94 -13.12 8.73
CA ALA A 55 -11.59 -12.68 9.97
C ALA A 55 -10.76 -11.57 10.66
N ASP A 56 -9.44 -11.75 10.77
CA ASP A 56 -8.54 -10.78 11.36
C ASP A 56 -8.52 -9.47 10.56
N LEU A 57 -8.51 -9.54 9.22
CA LEU A 57 -8.58 -8.36 8.36
C LEU A 57 -9.91 -7.63 8.52
N ARG A 58 -11.04 -8.36 8.55
CA ARG A 58 -12.36 -7.78 8.80
C ARG A 58 -12.42 -7.09 10.15
N GLN A 59 -11.85 -7.69 11.18
CA GLN A 59 -11.79 -7.10 12.52
C GLN A 59 -10.93 -5.82 12.55
N LEU A 60 -9.77 -5.82 11.89
CA LEU A 60 -8.86 -4.66 11.84
C LEU A 60 -9.50 -3.44 11.17
N MET A 61 -10.21 -3.66 10.07
CA MET A 61 -10.77 -2.58 9.24
C MET A 61 -12.25 -2.30 9.50
N GLY A 62 -12.93 -3.15 10.29
CA GLY A 62 -14.39 -3.06 10.46
C GLY A 62 -15.15 -3.35 9.15
N VAL A 63 -14.67 -4.31 8.33
CA VAL A 63 -15.27 -4.60 7.02
C VAL A 63 -16.68 -5.18 7.18
N PRO A 64 -17.73 -4.54 6.61
CA PRO A 64 -19.10 -5.02 6.69
C PRO A 64 -19.33 -6.34 5.93
N ASP A 65 -20.42 -7.07 6.26
CA ASP A 65 -20.74 -8.36 5.64
C ASP A 65 -21.14 -8.27 4.16
N ASP A 66 -21.62 -7.11 3.73
CA ASP A 66 -21.96 -6.83 2.33
C ASP A 66 -20.73 -6.55 1.45
N TYR A 67 -19.53 -6.60 2.02
CA TYR A 67 -18.27 -6.60 1.28
C TYR A 67 -17.68 -8.01 1.15
N ALA A 68 -17.11 -8.30 -0.01
CA ALA A 68 -16.23 -9.44 -0.21
C ALA A 68 -14.77 -9.02 0.12
N VAL A 69 -14.05 -9.89 0.82
CA VAL A 69 -12.60 -9.79 1.00
C VAL A 69 -11.95 -10.86 0.14
N LEU A 70 -11.06 -10.46 -0.75
CA LEU A 70 -10.43 -11.36 -1.72
C LEU A 70 -8.91 -11.32 -1.55
N PHE A 71 -8.30 -12.50 -1.53
CA PHE A 71 -6.85 -12.69 -1.62
C PHE A 71 -6.51 -13.19 -3.02
N LEU A 72 -5.97 -12.32 -3.86
CA LEU A 72 -5.66 -12.61 -5.25
C LEU A 72 -4.17 -12.76 -5.47
N GLN A 73 -3.79 -13.46 -6.53
CA GLN A 73 -2.39 -13.59 -6.94
C GLN A 73 -1.96 -12.40 -7.78
N GLY A 74 -0.72 -11.96 -7.61
CA GLY A 74 -0.09 -10.97 -8.46
C GLY A 74 0.42 -9.73 -7.74
N GLY A 75 0.77 -8.73 -8.52
CA GLY A 75 1.15 -7.39 -8.06
C GLY A 75 0.05 -6.39 -8.39
N ASP A 76 -0.08 -5.36 -7.57
CA ASP A 76 -1.19 -4.40 -7.62
C ASP A 76 -1.40 -3.71 -8.99
N SER A 77 -0.36 -3.62 -9.81
CA SER A 77 -0.48 -3.12 -11.19
C SER A 77 -1.47 -3.92 -12.07
N LEU A 78 -1.74 -5.19 -11.75
CA LEU A 78 -2.76 -5.98 -12.44
C LEU A 78 -4.17 -5.48 -12.07
N LEU A 79 -4.36 -5.01 -10.84
CA LEU A 79 -5.66 -4.52 -10.38
C LEU A 79 -6.10 -3.23 -11.08
N PHE A 80 -5.19 -2.41 -11.61
CA PHE A 80 -5.55 -1.24 -12.41
C PHE A 80 -6.48 -1.62 -13.58
N SER A 81 -6.13 -2.70 -14.30
CA SER A 81 -6.97 -3.21 -15.37
C SER A 81 -8.16 -4.04 -14.86
N THR A 82 -7.93 -4.89 -13.86
CA THR A 82 -8.97 -5.76 -13.29
C THR A 82 -10.13 -4.96 -12.73
N VAL A 83 -9.87 -3.90 -11.97
CA VAL A 83 -10.91 -3.02 -11.40
C VAL A 83 -11.73 -2.36 -12.51
N PHE A 84 -11.06 -1.79 -13.52
CA PHE A 84 -11.77 -1.16 -14.63
C PHE A 84 -12.66 -2.16 -15.35
N MET A 85 -12.16 -3.34 -15.72
CA MET A 85 -12.91 -4.39 -16.40
C MET A 85 -14.15 -4.86 -15.61
N ASN A 86 -14.07 -4.86 -14.27
CA ASN A 86 -15.16 -5.34 -13.42
C ASN A 86 -16.20 -4.27 -13.10
N LEU A 87 -15.78 -3.01 -12.91
CA LEU A 87 -16.66 -1.95 -12.42
C LEU A 87 -17.12 -0.98 -13.50
N ALA A 88 -16.34 -0.72 -14.55
CA ALA A 88 -16.69 0.21 -15.61
C ALA A 88 -17.59 -0.45 -16.67
N LYS A 89 -18.80 -0.88 -16.26
CA LYS A 89 -19.73 -1.62 -17.12
C LYS A 89 -20.12 -0.88 -18.43
N ASN A 90 -20.15 0.45 -18.38
CA ASN A 90 -20.39 1.30 -19.54
C ASN A 90 -19.10 1.80 -20.21
N GLY A 91 -17.94 1.30 -19.76
CA GLY A 91 -16.62 1.72 -20.24
C GLY A 91 -16.14 3.07 -19.73
N LYS A 92 -16.83 3.70 -18.75
CA LYS A 92 -16.54 5.05 -18.26
C LYS A 92 -16.21 5.06 -16.78
N ALA A 93 -15.12 5.71 -16.43
CA ALA A 93 -14.70 5.96 -15.05
C ALA A 93 -13.91 7.26 -14.96
N ASP A 94 -13.89 7.89 -13.80
CA ASP A 94 -13.25 9.17 -13.58
C ASP A 94 -12.07 9.03 -12.61
N TYR A 95 -10.99 9.76 -12.85
CA TYR A 95 -9.71 9.57 -12.16
C TYR A 95 -9.15 10.88 -11.61
N VAL A 96 -8.59 10.82 -10.40
CA VAL A 96 -7.70 11.84 -9.87
C VAL A 96 -6.26 11.34 -9.95
N VAL A 97 -5.38 12.08 -10.61
CA VAL A 97 -3.98 11.71 -10.84
C VAL A 97 -3.09 12.55 -9.93
N SER A 98 -2.75 11.99 -8.77
CA SER A 98 -1.94 12.64 -7.72
C SER A 98 -0.49 12.15 -7.66
N GLY A 99 -0.10 11.23 -8.57
CA GLY A 99 1.24 10.66 -8.61
C GLY A 99 1.43 9.65 -9.73
N ASN A 100 2.53 8.91 -9.64
CA ASN A 100 2.90 7.97 -10.69
C ASN A 100 2.02 6.71 -10.75
N TRP A 101 1.46 6.27 -9.62
CA TRP A 101 0.62 5.06 -9.58
C TRP A 101 -0.78 5.36 -10.08
N SER A 102 -1.40 6.44 -9.63
CA SER A 102 -2.68 6.91 -10.17
C SER A 102 -2.59 7.23 -11.68
N LYS A 103 -1.45 7.79 -12.16
CA LYS A 103 -1.21 8.00 -13.59
C LYS A 103 -1.19 6.67 -14.35
N LYS A 104 -0.49 5.65 -13.84
CA LYS A 104 -0.48 4.31 -14.46
C LYS A 104 -1.85 3.66 -14.48
N ALA A 105 -2.64 3.81 -13.40
CA ALA A 105 -4.01 3.31 -13.38
C ALA A 105 -4.86 3.99 -14.45
N PHE A 106 -4.76 5.31 -14.60
CA PHE A 106 -5.41 6.07 -15.65
C PHE A 106 -4.99 5.62 -17.07
N GLU A 107 -3.69 5.42 -17.31
CA GLU A 107 -3.15 4.91 -18.56
C GLU A 107 -3.71 3.53 -18.92
N GLN A 108 -3.89 2.63 -17.94
CA GLN A 108 -4.52 1.32 -18.19
C GLN A 108 -6.01 1.47 -18.52
N ALA A 109 -6.70 2.38 -17.85
CA ALA A 109 -8.11 2.67 -18.14
C ALA A 109 -8.29 3.22 -19.57
N GLN A 110 -7.37 4.05 -20.07
CA GLN A 110 -7.39 4.56 -21.46
C GLN A 110 -7.27 3.45 -22.52
N ILE A 111 -6.63 2.32 -22.19
CA ILE A 111 -6.56 1.16 -23.09
C ILE A 111 -7.91 0.42 -23.11
N LEU A 112 -8.64 0.43 -21.99
CA LEU A 112 -9.83 -0.40 -21.78
C LEU A 112 -11.15 0.32 -22.06
N GLY A 113 -11.14 1.66 -22.04
CA GLY A 113 -12.38 2.44 -22.21
C GLY A 113 -12.16 3.94 -22.30
N ASP A 114 -13.10 4.69 -21.76
CA ASP A 114 -13.16 6.16 -21.76
C ASP A 114 -13.04 6.73 -20.34
N PRO A 115 -11.82 6.78 -19.77
CA PRO A 115 -11.61 7.45 -18.48
C PRO A 115 -11.54 8.98 -18.65
N LYS A 116 -12.10 9.72 -17.69
CA LYS A 116 -11.96 11.18 -17.59
C LYS A 116 -10.95 11.52 -16.51
N LEU A 117 -10.02 12.41 -16.82
CA LEU A 117 -9.14 13.03 -15.83
C LEU A 117 -9.90 14.17 -15.13
N LEU A 118 -10.17 14.02 -13.84
CA LEU A 118 -10.86 15.05 -13.04
C LEU A 118 -9.92 16.14 -12.55
N ALA A 119 -8.77 15.73 -12.03
CA ALA A 119 -7.75 16.62 -11.51
C ALA A 119 -6.37 15.95 -11.57
N SER A 120 -5.31 16.75 -11.64
CA SER A 120 -3.93 16.26 -11.61
C SER A 120 -3.02 17.29 -10.93
N SER A 121 -1.98 16.79 -10.25
CA SER A 121 -0.87 17.60 -9.73
C SER A 121 0.44 17.39 -10.51
N GLU A 122 0.35 16.92 -11.75
CA GLU A 122 1.51 16.71 -12.62
C GLU A 122 2.29 18.01 -12.91
N ASP A 123 1.60 19.15 -12.95
CA ASP A 123 2.19 20.50 -13.08
C ASP A 123 3.19 20.84 -11.97
N GLY A 124 2.99 20.32 -10.75
CA GLY A 124 3.90 20.41 -9.62
C GLY A 124 4.77 19.17 -9.41
N ASN A 125 4.97 18.33 -10.43
CA ASN A 125 5.68 17.04 -10.30
C ASN A 125 5.13 16.15 -9.18
N PHE A 126 3.81 16.21 -8.95
CA PHE A 126 3.13 15.46 -7.91
C PHE A 126 3.63 15.75 -6.47
N SER A 127 4.05 16.97 -6.21
CA SER A 127 4.48 17.41 -4.87
C SER A 127 3.31 17.75 -3.94
N TYR A 128 2.09 17.70 -4.43
CA TYR A 128 0.85 17.97 -3.69
C TYR A 128 -0.31 17.12 -4.19
N VAL A 129 -1.38 17.02 -3.40
CA VAL A 129 -2.66 16.43 -3.81
C VAL A 129 -3.51 17.54 -4.43
N PRO A 130 -4.06 17.36 -5.66
CA PRO A 130 -4.90 18.38 -6.27
C PRO A 130 -6.15 18.64 -5.43
N ASP A 131 -6.76 19.82 -5.58
CA ASP A 131 -8.04 20.11 -4.92
C ASP A 131 -9.12 19.14 -5.41
N VAL A 132 -9.71 18.41 -4.46
CA VAL A 132 -10.74 17.39 -4.71
C VAL A 132 -12.10 17.76 -4.11
N SER A 133 -12.25 18.99 -3.61
CA SER A 133 -13.48 19.48 -2.96
C SER A 133 -14.61 19.76 -3.94
N SER A 134 -14.30 19.96 -5.24
CA SER A 134 -15.27 20.34 -6.26
C SER A 134 -14.96 19.73 -7.63
N LEU A 135 -14.94 18.39 -7.67
CA LEU A 135 -14.66 17.66 -8.91
C LEU A 135 -15.87 17.69 -9.86
N ASP A 136 -15.59 17.84 -11.17
CA ASP A 136 -16.58 17.73 -12.25
C ASP A 136 -16.75 16.25 -12.65
N VAL A 137 -17.29 15.44 -11.71
CA VAL A 137 -17.57 14.02 -11.94
C VAL A 137 -18.69 13.88 -12.97
N ARG A 138 -18.50 12.99 -13.97
CA ARG A 138 -19.52 12.72 -14.99
C ARG A 138 -20.73 12.00 -14.37
N ASP A 139 -21.95 12.38 -14.74
CA ASP A 139 -23.18 11.73 -14.27
C ASP A 139 -23.21 10.22 -14.58
N ASP A 140 -22.54 9.79 -15.65
CA ASP A 140 -22.47 8.40 -16.13
C ASP A 140 -21.14 7.71 -15.78
N ALA A 141 -20.32 8.28 -14.91
CA ALA A 141 -19.13 7.60 -14.41
C ALA A 141 -19.51 6.39 -13.55
N SER A 142 -18.92 5.22 -13.82
CA SER A 142 -19.13 4.03 -13.01
C SER A 142 -18.49 4.15 -11.63
N PHE A 143 -17.35 4.86 -11.54
CA PHE A 143 -16.64 5.12 -10.30
C PHE A 143 -15.66 6.31 -10.45
N VAL A 144 -15.21 6.82 -9.30
CA VAL A 144 -14.08 7.74 -9.16
C VAL A 144 -12.90 6.96 -8.57
N TYR A 145 -11.72 7.06 -9.18
CA TYR A 145 -10.51 6.36 -8.76
C TYR A 145 -9.47 7.31 -8.17
N ILE A 146 -8.88 6.89 -7.04
CA ILE A 146 -7.71 7.53 -6.42
C ILE A 146 -6.62 6.50 -6.06
N CYS A 147 -5.36 6.91 -6.10
CA CYS A 147 -4.30 6.27 -5.34
C CYS A 147 -4.12 7.07 -4.05
N GLN A 148 -4.63 6.55 -2.94
CA GLN A 148 -4.79 7.34 -1.70
C GLN A 148 -3.46 7.70 -1.05
N ASN A 149 -2.40 6.92 -1.29
CA ASN A 149 -1.03 7.21 -0.90
C ASN A 149 -0.06 6.86 -2.03
N GLU A 150 0.57 7.85 -2.61
CA GLU A 150 1.53 7.69 -3.70
C GLU A 150 2.92 7.32 -3.18
N THR A 151 3.33 6.09 -3.41
CA THR A 151 4.59 5.54 -2.88
C THR A 151 5.84 6.24 -3.40
N ILE A 152 5.81 6.75 -4.64
CA ILE A 152 6.98 7.34 -5.33
C ILE A 152 7.17 8.79 -4.91
N THR A 153 6.10 9.57 -4.96
CA THR A 153 6.11 11.01 -4.70
C THR A 153 5.86 11.37 -3.25
N GLY A 154 5.34 10.43 -2.44
CA GLY A 154 5.13 10.62 -1.01
C GLY A 154 3.91 11.48 -0.67
N THR A 155 3.01 11.69 -1.63
CA THR A 155 1.73 12.39 -1.39
C THR A 155 0.66 11.44 -0.86
N ARG A 156 -0.19 11.93 0.03
CA ARG A 156 -1.33 11.23 0.62
C ARG A 156 -2.54 12.14 0.65
N PHE A 157 -3.69 11.62 0.28
CA PHE A 157 -4.95 12.36 0.40
C PHE A 157 -5.25 12.64 1.87
N PRO A 158 -5.30 13.92 2.31
CA PRO A 158 -5.70 14.27 3.67
C PRO A 158 -7.20 14.09 3.89
N GLU A 159 -7.99 14.19 2.82
CA GLU A 159 -9.46 14.07 2.79
C GLU A 159 -9.86 13.30 1.54
N LEU A 160 -10.96 12.55 1.61
CA LEU A 160 -11.51 11.86 0.44
C LEU A 160 -12.20 12.85 -0.52
N PRO A 161 -12.20 12.57 -1.83
CA PRO A 161 -12.87 13.40 -2.81
C PRO A 161 -14.40 13.36 -2.63
N ASP A 162 -15.06 14.49 -2.91
CA ASP A 162 -16.51 14.49 -3.12
C ASP A 162 -16.84 13.85 -4.47
N THR A 163 -17.25 12.59 -4.44
CA THR A 163 -17.56 11.80 -5.64
C THR A 163 -18.95 12.10 -6.22
N LYS A 164 -19.70 13.04 -5.67
CA LYS A 164 -21.10 13.32 -6.05
C LYS A 164 -22.02 12.10 -5.96
N GLY A 165 -21.73 11.19 -5.03
CA GLY A 165 -22.50 9.96 -4.82
C GLY A 165 -22.07 8.78 -5.72
N HIS A 166 -21.07 8.95 -6.56
CA HIS A 166 -20.47 7.85 -7.32
C HIS A 166 -19.60 6.97 -6.43
N VAL A 167 -19.43 5.72 -6.83
CA VAL A 167 -18.56 4.74 -6.17
C VAL A 167 -17.13 5.27 -6.10
N LEU A 168 -16.52 5.25 -4.91
CA LEU A 168 -15.09 5.53 -4.75
C LEU A 168 -14.30 4.24 -4.81
N VAL A 169 -13.26 4.22 -5.64
CA VAL A 169 -12.27 3.14 -5.74
C VAL A 169 -10.92 3.68 -5.31
N ALA A 170 -10.25 2.97 -4.38
CA ALA A 170 -8.96 3.42 -3.84
C ALA A 170 -7.88 2.34 -3.91
N ASP A 171 -6.71 2.69 -4.50
CA ASP A 171 -5.45 1.99 -4.25
C ASP A 171 -4.89 2.47 -2.90
N GLN A 172 -4.86 1.59 -1.92
CA GLN A 172 -4.27 1.83 -0.61
C GLN A 172 -2.95 1.08 -0.39
N SER A 173 -2.35 0.50 -1.42
CA SER A 173 -1.19 -0.40 -1.29
C SER A 173 -0.11 0.08 -0.32
N SER A 174 0.27 1.35 -0.37
CA SER A 174 1.35 1.87 0.46
C SER A 174 0.90 2.48 1.80
N MET A 175 -0.39 2.45 2.09
CA MET A 175 -0.95 2.83 3.39
C MET A 175 -1.88 1.76 3.98
N PHE A 176 -2.07 0.64 3.31
CA PHE A 176 -2.99 -0.40 3.74
C PHE A 176 -2.69 -0.84 5.18
N LEU A 177 -3.69 -0.81 6.04
CA LEU A 177 -3.60 -1.08 7.49
C LEU A 177 -2.60 -0.19 8.26
N SER A 178 -2.33 1.04 7.79
CA SER A 178 -1.47 1.99 8.53
C SER A 178 -2.25 2.87 9.50
N GLU A 179 -3.55 3.00 9.31
CA GLU A 179 -4.48 3.81 10.09
C GLU A 179 -5.91 3.30 9.89
N PRO A 180 -6.86 3.65 10.77
CA PRO A 180 -8.27 3.36 10.56
C PRO A 180 -8.80 4.04 9.29
N VAL A 181 -9.66 3.35 8.57
CA VAL A 181 -10.43 3.90 7.44
C VAL A 181 -11.90 3.53 7.61
N ASP A 182 -12.79 4.40 7.16
CA ASP A 182 -14.21 4.10 7.07
C ASP A 182 -14.47 3.34 5.76
N VAL A 183 -14.60 2.01 5.84
CA VAL A 183 -14.77 1.14 4.66
C VAL A 183 -16.04 1.47 3.89
N ASP A 184 -17.10 1.95 4.55
CA ASP A 184 -18.38 2.33 3.92
C ASP A 184 -18.23 3.51 2.95
N SER A 185 -17.17 4.29 3.08
CA SER A 185 -16.84 5.38 2.15
C SER A 185 -16.36 4.89 0.77
N TYR A 186 -16.08 3.59 0.62
CA TYR A 186 -15.51 3.02 -0.61
C TYR A 186 -16.43 1.93 -1.19
N GLY A 187 -16.53 1.88 -2.50
CA GLY A 187 -17.08 0.70 -3.16
C GLY A 187 -16.04 -0.41 -3.36
N LEU A 188 -14.77 -0.01 -3.52
CA LEU A 188 -13.66 -0.95 -3.61
C LEU A 188 -12.37 -0.34 -3.07
N ILE A 189 -11.69 -1.10 -2.21
CA ILE A 189 -10.31 -0.84 -1.79
C ILE A 189 -9.46 -1.98 -2.33
N HIS A 190 -8.29 -1.66 -2.90
CA HIS A 190 -7.31 -2.67 -3.28
C HIS A 190 -5.91 -2.33 -2.77
N ALA A 191 -5.10 -3.36 -2.55
CA ALA A 191 -3.75 -3.21 -2.05
C ALA A 191 -2.84 -4.38 -2.46
N GLY A 192 -1.63 -4.05 -2.94
CA GLY A 192 -0.54 -5.00 -3.00
C GLY A 192 0.13 -5.12 -1.63
N VAL A 193 0.14 -6.32 -1.05
CA VAL A 193 0.55 -6.54 0.35
C VAL A 193 2.04 -6.33 0.61
N GLN A 194 2.91 -6.40 -0.41
CA GLN A 194 4.38 -6.34 -0.30
C GLN A 194 4.94 -5.03 0.28
N LYS A 195 4.09 -4.04 0.49
CA LYS A 195 4.50 -2.76 1.07
C LYS A 195 4.37 -2.78 2.58
N ASN A 196 3.18 -3.08 3.10
CA ASN A 196 2.89 -2.86 4.50
C ASN A 196 2.47 -4.11 5.29
N VAL A 197 1.99 -5.17 4.63
CA VAL A 197 1.29 -6.24 5.35
C VAL A 197 1.64 -7.67 4.93
N GLY A 198 2.62 -7.87 4.03
CA GLY A 198 2.98 -9.23 3.62
C GLY A 198 4.12 -9.30 2.60
N PRO A 199 4.40 -10.48 2.04
CA PRO A 199 5.37 -10.67 0.98
C PRO A 199 4.79 -10.29 -0.38
N ALA A 200 5.65 -10.16 -1.41
CA ALA A 200 5.20 -9.98 -2.79
C ALA A 200 4.39 -11.19 -3.30
N GLY A 201 3.43 -10.94 -4.19
CA GLY A 201 2.68 -11.99 -4.87
C GLY A 201 1.27 -12.22 -4.32
N VAL A 202 0.80 -11.40 -3.40
CA VAL A 202 -0.60 -11.35 -2.93
C VAL A 202 -1.15 -9.94 -3.11
N GLN A 203 -2.40 -9.88 -3.53
CA GLN A 203 -3.22 -8.68 -3.57
C GLN A 203 -4.42 -8.88 -2.65
N VAL A 204 -4.82 -7.83 -1.95
CA VAL A 204 -6.09 -7.80 -1.21
C VAL A 204 -7.07 -6.90 -1.95
N VAL A 205 -8.29 -7.36 -2.14
CA VAL A 205 -9.40 -6.55 -2.66
C VAL A 205 -10.56 -6.65 -1.67
N ILE A 206 -11.02 -5.51 -1.20
CA ILE A 206 -12.24 -5.38 -0.39
C ILE A 206 -13.25 -4.67 -1.27
N VAL A 207 -14.32 -5.35 -1.65
CA VAL A 207 -15.27 -4.84 -2.64
C VAL A 207 -16.71 -5.09 -2.20
N ARG A 208 -17.55 -4.09 -2.36
CA ARG A 208 -18.98 -4.20 -2.09
C ARG A 208 -19.61 -5.21 -3.05
N ARG A 209 -20.34 -6.19 -2.51
CA ARG A 209 -20.84 -7.35 -3.27
C ARG A 209 -21.81 -7.00 -4.39
N ASP A 210 -22.59 -5.93 -4.25
CA ASP A 210 -23.51 -5.46 -5.30
C ASP A 210 -22.77 -5.00 -6.57
N LEU A 211 -21.55 -4.50 -6.45
CA LEU A 211 -20.73 -4.05 -7.59
C LEU A 211 -20.24 -5.19 -8.47
N ILE A 212 -20.12 -6.40 -7.90
CA ILE A 212 -19.62 -7.60 -8.58
C ILE A 212 -20.68 -8.70 -8.70
N ALA A 213 -21.96 -8.39 -8.49
CA ALA A 213 -23.04 -9.39 -8.51
C ALA A 213 -23.32 -9.99 -9.92
N GLU A 214 -23.02 -9.24 -10.97
CA GLU A 214 -23.34 -9.65 -12.35
C GLU A 214 -22.22 -10.47 -12.99
N GLU A 215 -22.63 -11.38 -13.89
CA GLU A 215 -21.68 -12.10 -14.77
C GLU A 215 -21.17 -11.19 -15.88
N LEU A 216 -19.85 -11.18 -16.08
CA LEU A 216 -19.17 -10.37 -17.08
C LEU A 216 -18.58 -11.29 -18.17
N ALA A 217 -19.37 -11.60 -19.20
CA ALA A 217 -18.99 -12.56 -20.24
C ALA A 217 -17.69 -12.16 -20.97
N ASP A 218 -17.47 -10.88 -21.16
CA ASP A 218 -16.32 -10.34 -21.91
C ASP A 218 -15.05 -10.16 -21.07
N VAL A 219 -15.12 -10.42 -19.75
CA VAL A 219 -13.95 -10.39 -18.87
C VAL A 219 -13.39 -11.81 -18.72
N PRO A 220 -12.07 -12.04 -18.92
CA PRO A 220 -11.47 -13.36 -18.69
C PRO A 220 -11.74 -13.86 -17.27
N THR A 221 -12.04 -15.16 -17.11
CA THR A 221 -12.48 -15.77 -15.84
C THR A 221 -11.60 -15.42 -14.65
N MET A 222 -10.27 -15.47 -14.82
CA MET A 222 -9.30 -15.17 -13.76
C MET A 222 -9.22 -13.68 -13.39
N LEU A 223 -9.81 -12.80 -14.20
CA LEU A 223 -9.90 -11.36 -13.92
C LEU A 223 -11.30 -10.95 -13.41
N ARG A 224 -12.25 -11.90 -13.27
CA ARG A 224 -13.58 -11.61 -12.73
C ARG A 224 -13.55 -11.65 -11.22
N LEU A 225 -13.78 -10.54 -10.55
CA LEU A 225 -13.83 -10.47 -9.10
C LEU A 225 -14.94 -11.36 -8.53
N LYS A 226 -16.08 -11.48 -9.23
CA LYS A 226 -17.16 -12.39 -8.86
C LYS A 226 -16.69 -13.84 -8.78
N THR A 227 -15.91 -14.33 -9.76
CA THR A 227 -15.36 -15.69 -9.75
C THR A 227 -14.58 -16.00 -8.48
N HIS A 228 -13.77 -15.05 -8.04
CA HIS A 228 -12.99 -15.19 -6.83
C HIS A 228 -13.85 -15.05 -5.56
N ALA A 229 -14.84 -14.16 -5.58
CA ALA A 229 -15.77 -13.97 -4.45
C ALA A 229 -16.63 -15.21 -4.22
N ASP A 230 -17.18 -15.79 -5.28
CA ASP A 230 -18.01 -17.01 -5.19
C ASP A 230 -17.21 -18.24 -4.72
N ALA A 231 -15.92 -18.25 -4.97
CA ALA A 231 -15.00 -19.33 -4.59
C ALA A 231 -14.21 -19.03 -3.29
N GLY A 232 -14.49 -17.95 -2.56
CA GLY A 232 -13.77 -17.57 -1.35
C GLY A 232 -12.26 -17.45 -1.58
N SER A 233 -11.83 -16.83 -2.70
CA SER A 233 -10.43 -16.71 -3.16
C SER A 233 -9.76 -18.03 -3.58
N LEU A 234 -10.46 -19.15 -3.61
CA LEU A 234 -9.92 -20.51 -3.88
C LEU A 234 -10.36 -21.07 -5.25
N TYR A 235 -10.68 -20.21 -6.21
CA TYR A 235 -11.03 -20.66 -7.57
C TYR A 235 -9.88 -21.44 -8.21
N ASP A 236 -8.66 -20.94 -8.08
CA ASP A 236 -7.41 -21.65 -8.42
C ASP A 236 -6.48 -21.72 -7.20
N THR A 237 -5.28 -22.29 -7.36
CA THR A 237 -4.30 -22.39 -6.26
C THR A 237 -3.76 -21.02 -5.91
N PRO A 238 -4.03 -20.46 -4.72
CA PRO A 238 -3.56 -19.14 -4.32
C PRO A 238 -2.09 -19.19 -3.87
N ASN A 239 -1.51 -18.03 -3.60
CA ASN A 239 -0.23 -17.94 -2.89
C ASN A 239 -0.43 -18.27 -1.40
N CYS A 240 -0.53 -19.58 -1.06
CA CYS A 240 -0.81 -20.06 0.29
C CYS A 240 0.15 -19.48 1.33
N TRP A 241 1.45 -19.49 1.05
CA TRP A 241 2.46 -18.93 1.95
C TRP A 241 2.30 -17.43 2.14
N GLY A 242 2.04 -16.70 1.08
CA GLY A 242 1.82 -15.26 1.14
C GLY A 242 0.60 -14.89 1.99
N ILE A 243 -0.51 -15.60 1.85
CA ILE A 243 -1.73 -15.41 2.66
C ILE A 243 -1.47 -15.72 4.12
N TYR A 244 -0.79 -16.84 4.41
CA TYR A 244 -0.37 -17.19 5.77
C TYR A 244 0.46 -16.08 6.43
N VAL A 245 1.48 -15.55 5.74
CA VAL A 245 2.29 -14.45 6.29
C VAL A 245 1.47 -13.18 6.48
N CYS A 246 0.53 -12.86 5.58
CA CYS A 246 -0.41 -11.75 5.79
C CYS A 246 -1.24 -11.94 7.06
N GLY A 247 -1.78 -13.15 7.29
CA GLY A 247 -2.52 -13.49 8.51
C GLY A 247 -1.68 -13.28 9.77
N LEU A 248 -0.40 -13.66 9.75
CA LEU A 248 0.51 -13.38 10.88
C LEU A 248 0.70 -11.86 11.12
N VAL A 249 0.79 -11.06 10.05
CA VAL A 249 0.88 -9.60 10.17
C VAL A 249 -0.43 -9.02 10.72
N PHE A 250 -1.59 -9.53 10.31
CA PHE A 250 -2.87 -9.07 10.83
C PHE A 250 -3.00 -9.35 12.33
N LYS A 251 -2.62 -10.55 12.78
CA LYS A 251 -2.55 -10.90 14.22
C LYS A 251 -1.59 -10.01 14.99
N TRP A 252 -0.42 -9.71 14.41
CA TRP A 252 0.54 -8.79 15.00
C TRP A 252 -0.08 -7.39 15.20
N LEU A 253 -0.80 -6.85 14.21
CA LEU A 253 -1.50 -5.56 14.32
C LEU A 253 -2.61 -5.60 15.37
N LEU A 254 -3.39 -6.68 15.45
CA LEU A 254 -4.40 -6.89 16.50
C LEU A 254 -3.74 -6.93 17.89
N GLY A 255 -2.60 -7.62 18.01
CA GLY A 255 -1.81 -7.70 19.25
C GLY A 255 -1.26 -6.36 19.73
N LEU A 256 -1.00 -5.43 18.81
CA LEU A 256 -0.61 -4.04 19.13
C LEU A 256 -1.77 -3.16 19.62
N GLY A 257 -3.02 -3.64 19.50
CA GLY A 257 -4.21 -2.85 19.81
C GLY A 257 -4.94 -2.31 18.59
N GLY A 258 -4.63 -2.83 17.39
CA GLY A 258 -5.30 -2.51 16.14
C GLY A 258 -4.81 -1.23 15.47
N LEU A 259 -5.57 -0.77 14.46
CA LEU A 259 -5.14 0.30 13.57
C LEU A 259 -5.04 1.66 14.27
N GLY A 260 -5.82 1.92 15.32
CA GLY A 260 -5.73 3.18 16.07
C GLY A 260 -4.41 3.34 16.82
N GLU A 261 -3.84 2.26 17.36
CA GLU A 261 -2.51 2.29 17.97
C GLU A 261 -1.42 2.34 16.90
N MET A 262 -1.59 1.62 15.79
CA MET A 262 -0.65 1.67 14.67
C MET A 262 -0.56 3.07 14.07
N GLU A 263 -1.68 3.77 13.90
CA GLU A 263 -1.71 5.16 13.45
C GLU A 263 -0.87 6.06 14.37
N LYS A 264 -1.03 5.95 15.69
CA LYS A 264 -0.26 6.74 16.65
C LYS A 264 1.24 6.51 16.50
N ILE A 265 1.66 5.24 16.35
CA ILE A 265 3.06 4.88 16.09
C ILE A 265 3.54 5.49 14.77
N ASN A 266 2.77 5.34 13.70
CA ASN A 266 3.13 5.86 12.38
C ASN A 266 3.24 7.39 12.36
N ARG A 267 2.33 8.09 13.05
CA ARG A 267 2.39 9.56 13.18
C ARG A 267 3.63 10.01 13.93
N ARG A 268 4.03 9.32 15.03
CA ARG A 268 5.29 9.65 15.75
C ARG A 268 6.50 9.43 14.85
N LYS A 269 6.59 8.29 14.15
CA LYS A 269 7.69 8.01 13.20
C LYS A 269 7.79 9.05 12.09
N ALA A 270 6.66 9.41 11.50
CA ALA A 270 6.61 10.42 10.45
C ALA A 270 7.01 11.80 10.98
N ALA A 271 6.51 12.21 12.15
CA ALA A 271 6.88 13.47 12.77
C ALA A 271 8.38 13.58 13.04
N LEU A 272 9.02 12.55 13.62
CA LEU A 272 10.47 12.52 13.83
C LEU A 272 11.27 12.89 12.57
N LEU A 273 10.89 12.32 11.42
CA LEU A 273 11.61 12.56 10.18
C LEU A 273 11.25 13.91 9.54
N TYR A 274 9.96 14.28 9.52
CA TYR A 274 9.54 15.55 8.94
C TYR A 274 9.99 16.76 9.76
N ASP A 275 9.96 16.68 11.10
CA ASP A 275 10.47 17.75 11.96
C ASP A 275 11.96 18.02 11.73
N PHE A 276 12.74 16.95 11.52
CA PHE A 276 14.14 17.08 11.12
C PHE A 276 14.27 17.74 9.74
N LEU A 277 13.53 17.26 8.74
CA LEU A 277 13.58 17.80 7.37
C LEU A 277 13.19 19.28 7.32
N ASP A 278 12.21 19.69 8.11
CA ASP A 278 11.73 21.09 8.17
C ASP A 278 12.72 22.01 8.90
N ALA A 279 13.57 21.48 9.78
CA ALA A 279 14.61 22.22 10.49
C ALA A 279 15.98 22.17 9.78
N SER A 280 16.21 21.22 8.87
CA SER A 280 17.50 21.03 8.20
C SER A 280 17.78 22.16 7.20
N GLU A 281 19.05 22.56 7.11
CA GLU A 281 19.52 23.49 6.07
C GLU A 281 20.08 22.75 4.85
N LEU A 282 20.28 21.43 4.94
CA LEU A 282 20.79 20.59 3.85
C LEU A 282 19.68 19.77 3.20
N PHE A 283 18.82 19.12 4.00
CA PHE A 283 17.77 18.23 3.52
C PHE A 283 16.43 18.94 3.45
N SER A 284 15.63 18.63 2.45
CA SER A 284 14.27 19.13 2.34
C SER A 284 13.30 18.06 1.82
N SER A 285 12.07 18.08 2.32
CA SER A 285 10.99 17.26 1.76
C SER A 285 10.56 17.84 0.40
N THR A 286 10.19 16.95 -0.53
CA THR A 286 9.66 17.34 -1.85
C THR A 286 8.14 17.48 -1.86
N VAL A 287 7.46 17.25 -0.72
CA VAL A 287 6.00 17.20 -0.59
C VAL A 287 5.48 18.37 0.24
N ALA A 288 4.39 18.98 -0.22
CA ALA A 288 3.67 20.03 0.52
C ALA A 288 3.24 19.49 1.91
N PRO A 289 3.43 20.26 3.00
CA PRO A 289 3.22 19.77 4.37
C PRO A 289 1.85 19.15 4.63
N ARG A 290 0.77 19.71 4.04
CA ARG A 290 -0.60 19.19 4.17
C ARG A 290 -0.77 17.77 3.62
N ASP A 291 -0.01 17.44 2.58
CA ASP A 291 -0.21 16.25 1.74
C ASP A 291 0.85 15.17 1.98
N ARG A 292 1.65 15.30 3.03
CA ARG A 292 2.74 14.39 3.39
C ARG A 292 2.25 13.00 3.77
N SER A 293 2.84 11.97 3.16
CA SER A 293 2.63 10.58 3.51
C SER A 293 3.21 10.24 4.89
N LEU A 294 2.50 9.42 5.67
CA LEU A 294 3.02 8.82 6.90
C LEU A 294 3.92 7.60 6.64
N MET A 295 3.90 7.09 5.39
CA MET A 295 4.55 5.83 5.00
C MET A 295 5.78 6.03 4.13
N ASN A 296 5.77 7.01 3.23
CA ASN A 296 6.80 7.21 2.22
C ASN A 296 7.26 8.66 2.25
N VAL A 297 8.46 8.88 2.73
CA VAL A 297 9.05 10.22 2.92
C VAL A 297 10.16 10.45 1.89
N PRO A 298 9.87 11.11 0.75
CA PRO A 298 10.90 11.52 -0.18
C PRO A 298 11.59 12.80 0.32
N PHE A 299 12.91 12.88 0.10
CA PHE A 299 13.72 14.04 0.45
C PHE A 299 14.95 14.17 -0.45
N VAL A 300 15.49 15.36 -0.52
CA VAL A 300 16.64 15.73 -1.36
C VAL A 300 17.59 16.63 -0.60
N THR A 301 18.87 16.70 -1.05
CA THR A 301 19.81 17.74 -0.62
C THR A 301 19.88 18.91 -1.62
N GLY A 302 19.26 18.76 -2.80
CA GLY A 302 19.41 19.71 -3.91
C GLY A 302 20.70 19.50 -4.73
N ASP A 303 21.60 18.62 -4.31
CA ASP A 303 22.82 18.21 -5.00
C ASP A 303 22.85 16.71 -5.22
N ALA A 304 22.82 16.29 -6.48
CA ALA A 304 22.79 14.86 -6.85
C ALA A 304 24.06 14.08 -6.44
N GLU A 305 25.20 14.74 -6.24
CA GLU A 305 26.42 14.10 -5.73
C GLU A 305 26.30 13.84 -4.24
N LEU A 306 25.79 14.81 -3.46
CA LEU A 306 25.52 14.64 -2.05
C LEU A 306 24.44 13.59 -1.81
N ASP A 307 23.38 13.55 -2.63
CA ASP A 307 22.36 12.49 -2.56
C ASP A 307 22.97 11.09 -2.73
N ARG A 308 23.86 10.90 -3.72
CA ARG A 308 24.54 9.62 -3.96
C ARG A 308 25.48 9.25 -2.82
N ARG A 309 26.24 10.23 -2.31
CA ARG A 309 27.16 10.05 -1.18
C ARG A 309 26.36 9.66 0.09
N PHE A 310 25.28 10.38 0.38
CA PHE A 310 24.39 10.06 1.51
C PHE A 310 23.91 8.61 1.46
N VAL A 311 23.36 8.18 0.31
CA VAL A 311 22.84 6.81 0.13
C VAL A 311 23.93 5.75 0.36
N ALA A 312 25.16 5.99 -0.12
CA ALA A 312 26.27 5.07 0.06
C ALA A 312 26.71 4.97 1.52
N GLU A 313 26.95 6.10 2.18
CA GLU A 313 27.37 6.16 3.59
C GLU A 313 26.28 5.63 4.54
N ALA A 314 24.99 5.90 4.25
CA ALA A 314 23.86 5.37 5.00
C ALA A 314 23.82 3.83 4.92
N ALA A 315 24.05 3.25 3.74
CA ALA A 315 24.07 1.80 3.56
C ALA A 315 25.19 1.14 4.37
N GLU A 316 26.39 1.75 4.44
CA GLU A 316 27.49 1.29 5.30
C GLU A 316 27.13 1.35 6.79
N ALA A 317 26.30 2.30 7.18
CA ALA A 317 25.76 2.44 8.54
C ALA A 317 24.57 1.50 8.85
N GLY A 318 24.18 0.62 7.90
CA GLY A 318 23.06 -0.31 8.08
C GLY A 318 21.68 0.30 7.81
N LEU A 319 21.62 1.50 7.21
CA LEU A 319 20.39 2.18 6.77
C LEU A 319 20.24 1.99 5.26
N VAL A 320 19.58 0.91 4.85
CA VAL A 320 19.61 0.45 3.45
C VAL A 320 18.36 0.85 2.66
N ASN A 321 18.51 0.88 1.33
CA ASN A 321 17.43 1.14 0.37
C ASN A 321 16.82 2.55 0.44
N LEU A 322 17.61 3.55 0.82
CA LEU A 322 17.19 4.96 0.88
C LEU A 322 17.19 5.66 -0.48
N LYS A 323 17.78 5.08 -1.53
CA LYS A 323 17.80 5.68 -2.87
C LYS A 323 16.39 5.95 -3.37
N GLY A 324 16.11 7.19 -3.77
CA GLY A 324 14.84 7.60 -4.36
C GLY A 324 14.54 6.90 -5.69
N HIS A 325 13.28 6.96 -6.11
CA HIS A 325 12.87 6.35 -7.37
C HIS A 325 13.49 7.11 -8.56
N ARG A 326 13.85 6.37 -9.62
CA ARG A 326 14.52 6.93 -10.83
C ARG A 326 13.76 8.10 -11.50
N LEU A 327 12.44 8.19 -11.29
CA LEU A 327 11.60 9.27 -11.86
C LEU A 327 11.68 10.58 -11.04
N VAL A 328 12.02 10.51 -9.75
CA VAL A 328 12.01 11.64 -8.83
C VAL A 328 13.44 12.02 -8.40
N GLY A 329 14.34 11.04 -8.34
CA GLY A 329 15.70 11.23 -7.81
C GLY A 329 15.73 11.28 -6.29
N GLY A 330 16.78 11.88 -5.74
CA GLY A 330 16.93 12.07 -4.31
C GLY A 330 16.95 10.79 -3.49
N MET A 331 16.41 10.87 -2.29
CA MET A 331 16.24 9.78 -1.34
C MET A 331 14.77 9.55 -1.02
N ARG A 332 14.45 8.38 -0.50
CA ARG A 332 13.12 8.07 0.06
C ARG A 332 13.25 7.09 1.21
N ALA A 333 12.75 7.48 2.38
CA ALA A 333 12.57 6.58 3.50
C ALA A 333 11.13 6.03 3.50
N SER A 334 10.95 4.73 3.29
CA SER A 334 9.67 4.06 3.48
C SER A 334 9.64 3.50 4.89
N ILE A 335 8.81 4.11 5.76
CA ILE A 335 8.75 3.86 7.21
C ILE A 335 7.47 3.13 7.59
N TYR A 336 7.11 2.12 6.81
CA TYR A 336 5.91 1.30 6.98
C TYR A 336 5.69 0.80 8.41
N ASN A 337 4.58 0.16 8.67
CA ASN A 337 4.18 -0.31 10.01
C ASN A 337 5.30 -1.04 10.76
N ALA A 338 5.98 -1.97 10.08
CA ALA A 338 7.02 -2.80 10.66
C ALA A 338 8.37 -2.08 10.92
N MET A 339 8.58 -0.87 10.39
CA MET A 339 9.78 -0.09 10.71
C MET A 339 9.69 0.37 12.19
N PRO A 340 10.62 -0.08 13.04
CA PRO A 340 10.63 0.35 14.44
C PRO A 340 11.01 1.83 14.55
N GLU A 341 10.55 2.48 15.61
CA GLU A 341 10.81 3.91 15.87
C GLU A 341 12.32 4.18 15.98
N GLU A 342 13.08 3.23 16.54
CA GLU A 342 14.55 3.26 16.63
C GLU A 342 15.22 3.33 15.25
N GLY A 343 14.63 2.71 14.22
CA GLY A 343 15.15 2.79 12.86
C GLY A 343 15.01 4.19 12.27
N VAL A 344 13.91 4.88 12.58
CA VAL A 344 13.72 6.28 12.17
C VAL A 344 14.63 7.21 12.94
N HIS A 345 14.81 7.00 14.25
CA HIS A 345 15.80 7.72 15.06
C HIS A 345 17.21 7.55 14.50
N ALA A 346 17.63 6.31 14.18
CA ALA A 346 18.95 6.04 13.60
C ALA A 346 19.15 6.80 12.28
N LEU A 347 18.11 6.89 11.45
CA LEU A 347 18.16 7.66 10.20
C LEU A 347 18.32 9.16 10.49
N VAL A 348 17.53 9.74 11.36
CA VAL A 348 17.59 11.18 11.72
C VAL A 348 18.95 11.53 12.32
N GLU A 349 19.49 10.71 13.23
CA GLU A 349 20.84 10.90 13.77
C GLU A 349 21.92 10.82 12.71
N PHE A 350 21.77 9.91 11.73
CA PHE A 350 22.70 9.82 10.62
C PHE A 350 22.62 11.06 9.73
N MET A 351 21.42 11.53 9.41
CA MET A 351 21.20 12.76 8.62
C MET A 351 21.84 13.99 9.30
N ASP A 352 21.66 14.16 10.60
CA ASP A 352 22.25 15.25 11.38
C ASP A 352 23.80 15.22 11.35
N ARG A 353 24.39 14.02 11.52
CA ARG A 353 25.84 13.85 11.41
C ARG A 353 26.36 14.15 10.00
N PHE A 354 25.66 13.68 8.98
CA PHE A 354 26.02 13.91 7.57
C PHE A 354 25.98 15.40 7.24
N GLU A 355 24.91 16.11 7.61
CA GLU A 355 24.77 17.56 7.43
C GLU A 355 25.91 18.33 8.07
N LYS A 356 26.23 18.05 9.35
CA LYS A 356 27.38 18.66 10.05
C LYS A 356 28.73 18.36 9.42
N GLY A 357 28.87 17.20 8.78
CA GLY A 357 30.06 16.79 8.04
C GLY A 357 30.25 17.52 6.71
N VAL A 358 29.15 17.85 6.01
CA VAL A 358 29.16 18.60 4.73
C VAL A 358 29.49 20.09 4.94
N ARG A 359 29.10 20.66 6.08
CA ARG A 359 29.31 22.08 6.41
C ARG A 359 30.71 22.43 6.93
N ARG A 360 31.53 21.43 7.19
CA ARG A 360 32.94 21.62 7.61
C ARG A 360 33.88 21.57 6.41
#